data_855a77c721dcf44656f9d4f76294ea85
#
_entry.id   855a77c721dcf44656f9d4f76294ea85
#
_cell.length_a   1.000
_cell.length_b   1.000
_cell.length_c   1.000
_cell.angle_alpha   90.00
_cell.angle_beta   90.00
_cell.angle_gamma   90.00
#
_symmetry.space_group_name_H-M   'P 1'
#
loop_
_entity.id
_entity.type
_entity.pdbx_description
1 polymer ?
#
loop_
_entity_poly.entity_id
_entity_poly.type
_entity_poly.pdbx_seq_one_letter_code
_entity_poly.pdbx_strand_id
1 'polypeptide(L)'
;MRVVCNETSSPTTITPCGAYSWGEAEDYLVDISSAPQCDANFTPANPVSTTNPVCSGVLFTLTCPNGTGTAGLTFQWQSSADNVAWADIPGATSVNYSTSITATRYYRIKSTCGTTVKYSGSLQVVLQTTNCYCQPALSTCTNINITNVNTAGINNTSTCGTNG
;
A
#
# COMPACT_ATOMS: atom_id res chain seq x y z
N MET A 1 -7.24 20.95 24.54
CA MET A 1 -6.73 21.72 23.37
C MET A 1 -7.65 22.91 23.17
N ARG A 2 -7.10 24.11 23.00
CA ARG A 2 -7.90 25.31 22.71
C ARG A 2 -7.74 25.66 21.23
N VAL A 3 -8.84 25.90 20.55
CA VAL A 3 -8.90 26.43 19.18
C VAL A 3 -9.45 27.84 19.25
N VAL A 4 -8.74 28.79 18.69
CA VAL A 4 -9.15 30.19 18.65
C VAL A 4 -9.28 30.62 17.21
N CYS A 5 -10.43 31.13 16.83
CA CYS A 5 -10.68 31.77 15.56
C CYS A 5 -10.95 33.26 15.84
N ASN A 6 -10.14 34.15 15.31
CA ASN A 6 -10.27 35.59 15.51
C ASN A 6 -10.14 36.32 14.17
N GLU A 7 -11.08 37.27 13.94
CA GLU A 7 -10.94 38.16 12.80
C GLU A 7 -9.96 39.28 13.18
N THR A 8 -8.82 39.32 12.51
CA THR A 8 -7.78 40.31 12.73
C THR A 8 -7.02 40.63 11.43
N SER A 9 -6.65 41.90 11.31
CA SER A 9 -5.74 42.32 10.23
C SER A 9 -4.27 41.99 10.53
N SER A 10 -3.96 41.51 11.75
CA SER A 10 -2.60 41.18 12.18
C SER A 10 -2.57 39.79 12.84
N PRO A 11 -2.25 38.72 12.10
CA PRO A 11 -2.28 37.36 12.61
C PRO A 11 -1.25 37.06 13.72
N THR A 12 -0.29 37.94 13.94
CA THR A 12 0.75 37.77 14.96
C THR A 12 0.28 38.12 16.40
N THR A 13 -0.93 38.64 16.59
CA THR A 13 -1.45 39.11 17.88
C THR A 13 -2.46 38.17 18.54
N ILE A 14 -2.68 36.98 18.00
CA ILE A 14 -3.57 35.99 18.62
C ILE A 14 -2.88 35.38 19.85
N THR A 15 -3.43 35.62 21.04
CA THR A 15 -2.95 35.02 22.27
C THR A 15 -3.93 33.97 22.79
N PRO A 16 -3.45 32.84 23.36
CA PRO A 16 -4.34 31.75 23.78
C PRO A 16 -5.38 32.14 24.85
N CYS A 17 -5.15 33.25 25.58
CA CYS A 17 -6.00 33.75 26.66
C CYS A 17 -6.35 35.21 26.48
N GLY A 18 -6.44 35.70 25.26
CA GLY A 18 -6.81 37.07 24.94
C GLY A 18 -8.32 37.31 24.97
N ALA A 19 -8.70 38.58 25.13
CA ALA A 19 -10.07 39.03 24.85
C ALA A 19 -10.14 39.45 23.37
N TYR A 20 -11.10 38.91 22.63
CA TYR A 20 -11.30 39.21 21.23
C TYR A 20 -12.61 39.96 21.02
N SER A 21 -12.58 40.98 20.17
CA SER A 21 -13.79 41.75 19.85
C SER A 21 -14.69 41.01 18.85
N TRP A 22 -14.07 40.19 17.98
CA TRP A 22 -14.73 39.39 16.95
C TRP A 22 -13.97 38.05 16.84
N GLY A 23 -14.64 36.98 17.24
CA GLY A 23 -14.02 35.65 17.16
C GLY A 23 -14.62 34.70 18.18
N GLU A 24 -14.14 33.48 18.14
CA GLU A 24 -14.60 32.35 18.94
C GLU A 24 -13.40 31.60 19.51
N ALA A 25 -13.51 31.14 20.73
CA ALA A 25 -12.54 30.26 21.36
C ALA A 25 -13.27 29.03 21.90
N GLU A 26 -12.85 27.83 21.45
CA GLU A 26 -13.40 26.57 21.90
C GLU A 26 -12.34 25.75 22.63
N ASP A 27 -12.70 25.21 23.77
CA ASP A 27 -11.87 24.27 24.52
C ASP A 27 -12.34 22.83 24.29
N TYR A 28 -11.42 21.99 23.78
CA TYR A 28 -11.66 20.59 23.60
C TYR A 28 -10.88 19.77 24.61
N LEU A 29 -11.57 18.86 25.29
CA LEU A 29 -10.90 17.83 26.06
C LEU A 29 -10.22 16.86 25.07
N VAL A 30 -8.90 16.81 25.11
CA VAL A 30 -8.11 15.84 24.36
C VAL A 30 -7.56 14.85 25.35
N ASP A 31 -8.04 13.62 25.30
CA ASP A 31 -7.46 12.51 26.06
C ASP A 31 -6.30 11.93 25.27
N ILE A 32 -5.09 12.11 25.80
CA ILE A 32 -3.86 11.55 25.24
C ILE A 32 -3.53 10.30 26.04
N SER A 33 -4.11 9.18 25.62
CA SER A 33 -3.73 7.87 26.17
C SER A 33 -2.51 7.31 25.44
N SER A 34 -1.69 6.55 26.15
CA SER A 34 -0.61 5.77 25.50
C SER A 34 -1.24 4.75 24.56
N ALA A 35 -0.66 4.57 23.37
CA ALA A 35 -1.06 3.47 22.50
C ALA A 35 -0.97 2.14 23.25
N PRO A 36 -1.94 1.22 23.05
CA PRO A 36 -1.90 -0.08 23.71
C PRO A 36 -0.59 -0.79 23.39
N GLN A 37 0.06 -1.31 24.41
CA GLN A 37 1.29 -2.08 24.25
C GLN A 37 0.96 -3.40 23.52
N CYS A 38 1.90 -3.87 22.71
CA CYS A 38 1.72 -5.15 22.04
C CYS A 38 1.65 -6.29 23.08
N ASP A 39 0.73 -7.22 22.84
CA ASP A 39 0.61 -8.46 23.61
C ASP A 39 1.43 -9.57 22.94
N ALA A 40 2.13 -10.37 23.74
CA ALA A 40 2.87 -11.55 23.27
C ALA A 40 1.96 -12.59 22.56
N ASN A 41 0.65 -12.53 22.80
CA ASN A 41 -0.34 -13.39 22.12
C ASN A 41 -0.84 -12.83 20.78
N PHE A 42 -0.29 -11.70 20.29
CA PHE A 42 -0.69 -11.13 19.02
C PHE A 42 -0.61 -12.13 17.85
N THR A 43 -1.49 -11.98 16.89
CA THR A 43 -1.49 -12.80 15.66
C THR A 43 -1.28 -11.88 14.46
N PRO A 44 -0.15 -11.99 13.73
CA PRO A 44 0.07 -11.21 12.52
C PRO A 44 -1.00 -11.54 11.48
N ALA A 45 -1.62 -10.52 10.89
CA ALA A 45 -2.53 -10.73 9.77
C ALA A 45 -1.77 -11.19 8.53
N ASN A 46 -2.44 -11.95 7.68
CA ASN A 46 -1.87 -12.34 6.40
C ASN A 46 -1.72 -11.12 5.49
N PRO A 47 -0.61 -11.03 4.74
CA PRO A 47 -0.41 -9.95 3.79
C PRO A 47 -1.47 -9.94 2.70
N VAL A 48 -1.76 -8.74 2.21
CA VAL A 48 -2.56 -8.53 1.01
C VAL A 48 -1.74 -7.75 -0.02
N SER A 49 -2.06 -7.90 -1.29
CA SER A 49 -1.41 -7.19 -2.40
C SER A 49 -2.42 -6.33 -3.13
N THR A 50 -2.01 -5.14 -3.59
CA THR A 50 -2.85 -4.28 -4.43
C THR A 50 -3.16 -4.90 -5.78
N THR A 51 -2.27 -5.76 -6.28
CA THR A 51 -2.40 -6.44 -7.57
C THR A 51 -1.80 -7.85 -7.45
N ASN A 52 -2.53 -8.84 -7.92
CA ASN A 52 -2.05 -10.22 -8.05
C ASN A 52 -2.96 -10.98 -9.02
N PRO A 53 -2.46 -11.47 -10.11
CA PRO A 53 -1.07 -11.53 -10.58
C PRO A 53 -0.49 -10.17 -11.01
N VAL A 54 0.84 -10.07 -11.14
CA VAL A 54 1.59 -8.84 -11.45
C VAL A 54 2.49 -9.06 -12.66
N CYS A 55 2.49 -8.10 -13.59
CA CYS A 55 3.43 -8.10 -14.71
C CYS A 55 4.87 -7.78 -14.25
N SER A 56 5.85 -8.34 -14.98
CA SER A 56 7.27 -8.15 -14.68
C SER A 56 7.64 -6.66 -14.56
N GLY A 57 8.29 -6.28 -13.49
CA GLY A 57 8.76 -4.92 -13.24
C GLY A 57 7.67 -3.91 -12.83
N VAL A 58 6.40 -4.28 -12.83
CA VAL A 58 5.31 -3.39 -12.40
C VAL A 58 5.29 -3.31 -10.87
N LEU A 59 5.20 -2.09 -10.35
CA LEU A 59 5.12 -1.85 -8.92
C LEU A 59 3.76 -2.28 -8.35
N PHE A 60 3.79 -2.94 -7.22
CA PHE A 60 2.63 -3.25 -6.40
C PHE A 60 2.96 -3.03 -4.92
N THR A 61 1.95 -2.92 -4.09
CA THR A 61 2.12 -2.70 -2.65
C THR A 61 1.55 -3.89 -1.88
N LEU A 62 2.37 -4.42 -0.99
CA LEU A 62 1.99 -5.36 0.05
C LEU A 62 1.58 -4.60 1.30
N THR A 63 0.52 -5.03 1.97
CA THR A 63 0.04 -4.42 3.21
C THR A 63 -0.20 -5.51 4.25
N CYS A 64 0.18 -5.21 5.50
CA CYS A 64 -0.23 -6.00 6.67
C CYS A 64 -1.44 -5.32 7.31
N PRO A 65 -2.68 -5.85 7.16
CA PRO A 65 -3.90 -5.12 7.56
C PRO A 65 -3.97 -4.74 9.05
N ASN A 66 -3.38 -5.54 9.93
CA ASN A 66 -3.44 -5.33 11.39
C ASN A 66 -2.13 -4.71 11.95
N GLY A 67 -1.34 -4.06 11.10
CA GLY A 67 -0.01 -3.57 11.47
C GLY A 67 0.04 -2.20 12.13
N THR A 68 -1.09 -1.53 12.36
CA THR A 68 -1.11 -0.15 12.86
C THR A 68 -1.68 -0.04 14.27
N GLY A 69 -1.19 0.91 15.04
CA GLY A 69 -1.79 1.34 16.31
C GLY A 69 -1.35 0.60 17.56
N THR A 70 -0.44 -0.38 17.47
CA THR A 70 0.06 -1.12 18.65
C THR A 70 1.49 -0.72 18.96
N ALA A 71 1.71 -0.07 20.10
CA ALA A 71 3.03 0.35 20.54
C ALA A 71 3.94 -0.86 20.81
N GLY A 72 5.20 -0.76 20.42
CA GLY A 72 6.19 -1.82 20.65
C GLY A 72 6.16 -2.98 19.66
N LEU A 73 5.21 -2.98 18.70
CA LEU A 73 5.19 -3.96 17.62
C LEU A 73 6.07 -3.48 16.46
N THR A 74 7.03 -4.30 16.06
CA THR A 74 7.90 -4.03 14.92
C THR A 74 7.70 -5.06 13.82
N PHE A 75 7.98 -4.66 12.58
CA PHE A 75 7.74 -5.46 11.39
C PHE A 75 9.00 -5.64 10.57
N GLN A 76 9.10 -6.76 9.87
CA GLN A 76 10.10 -7.05 8.88
C GLN A 76 9.48 -7.93 7.77
N TRP A 77 9.45 -7.41 6.56
CA TRP A 77 9.03 -8.20 5.42
C TRP A 77 10.08 -9.22 5.04
N GLN A 78 9.61 -10.40 4.69
CA GLN A 78 10.43 -11.50 4.18
C GLN A 78 9.91 -11.94 2.82
N SER A 79 10.82 -12.39 1.97
CA SER A 79 10.50 -13.02 0.69
C SER A 79 11.09 -14.42 0.57
N SER A 80 10.45 -15.23 -0.27
CA SER A 80 10.87 -16.59 -0.58
C SER A 80 10.57 -16.91 -2.04
N ALA A 81 11.40 -17.74 -2.66
CA ALA A 81 11.15 -18.28 -3.98
C ALA A 81 10.32 -19.57 -3.94
N ASP A 82 10.38 -20.33 -2.86
CA ASP A 82 9.87 -21.69 -2.72
C ASP A 82 8.88 -21.88 -1.57
N ASN A 83 8.57 -20.78 -0.83
CA ASN A 83 7.73 -20.79 0.38
C ASN A 83 8.34 -21.61 1.54
N VAL A 84 9.61 -21.95 1.48
CA VAL A 84 10.35 -22.73 2.48
C VAL A 84 11.50 -21.91 3.05
N ALA A 85 12.42 -21.48 2.19
CA ALA A 85 13.55 -20.65 2.58
C ALA A 85 13.19 -19.17 2.54
N TRP A 86 13.29 -18.48 3.68
CA TRP A 86 12.87 -17.10 3.86
C TRP A 86 14.05 -16.19 4.15
N ALA A 87 14.10 -15.05 3.47
CA ALA A 87 15.09 -14.00 3.71
C ALA A 87 14.41 -12.68 4.08
N ASP A 88 14.99 -11.97 5.05
CA ASP A 88 14.56 -10.61 5.40
C ASP A 88 14.85 -9.68 4.21
N ILE A 89 13.88 -8.82 3.85
CA ILE A 89 14.05 -7.79 2.84
C ILE A 89 14.63 -6.54 3.51
N PRO A 90 15.86 -6.14 3.19
CA PRO A 90 16.51 -5.03 3.87
C PRO A 90 15.68 -3.74 3.83
N GLY A 91 15.47 -3.11 4.99
CA GLY A 91 14.75 -1.85 5.12
C GLY A 91 13.22 -1.94 5.00
N ALA A 92 12.66 -3.10 4.71
CA ALA A 92 11.21 -3.28 4.61
C ALA A 92 10.58 -3.53 5.98
N THR A 93 10.47 -2.47 6.79
CA THR A 93 10.01 -2.51 8.19
C THR A 93 8.68 -1.81 8.43
N SER A 94 8.07 -1.25 7.39
CA SER A 94 6.75 -0.63 7.45
C SER A 94 5.64 -1.66 7.24
N VAL A 95 4.40 -1.33 7.68
CA VAL A 95 3.21 -2.14 7.40
C VAL A 95 2.90 -2.26 5.91
N ASN A 96 3.34 -1.28 5.12
CA ASN A 96 3.25 -1.26 3.67
C ASN A 96 4.65 -1.43 3.07
N TYR A 97 4.75 -2.26 2.04
CA TYR A 97 5.99 -2.47 1.29
C TYR A 97 5.70 -2.49 -0.21
N SER A 98 6.27 -1.53 -0.94
CA SER A 98 6.13 -1.45 -2.40
C SER A 98 7.34 -2.08 -3.08
N THR A 99 7.07 -2.95 -4.05
CA THR A 99 8.10 -3.70 -4.78
C THR A 99 7.60 -4.09 -6.16
N SER A 100 8.47 -4.71 -6.95
CA SER A 100 8.14 -5.37 -8.22
C SER A 100 8.75 -6.77 -8.25
N ILE A 101 8.27 -7.62 -9.14
CA ILE A 101 8.80 -8.98 -9.33
C ILE A 101 9.21 -9.23 -10.78
N THR A 102 10.16 -10.14 -10.97
CA THR A 102 10.54 -10.72 -12.27
C THR A 102 10.29 -12.22 -12.33
N ALA A 103 9.89 -12.81 -11.19
CA ALA A 103 9.48 -14.20 -11.04
C ALA A 103 8.45 -14.28 -9.91
N THR A 104 7.58 -15.29 -9.95
CA THR A 104 6.64 -15.59 -8.85
C THR A 104 7.38 -15.68 -7.53
N ARG A 105 6.84 -15.01 -6.49
CA ARG A 105 7.45 -14.94 -5.16
C ARG A 105 6.41 -15.06 -4.06
N TYR A 106 6.88 -15.52 -2.92
CA TYR A 106 6.11 -15.56 -1.68
C TYR A 106 6.59 -14.45 -0.74
N TYR A 107 5.65 -13.85 -0.03
CA TYR A 107 5.90 -12.81 0.94
C TYR A 107 5.19 -13.12 2.25
N ARG A 108 5.84 -12.83 3.36
CA ARG A 108 5.24 -12.84 4.69
C ARG A 108 5.81 -11.71 5.53
N ILE A 109 5.16 -11.44 6.64
CA ILE A 109 5.65 -10.47 7.61
C ILE A 109 6.10 -11.19 8.89
N LYS A 110 7.27 -10.85 9.36
CA LYS A 110 7.79 -11.17 10.66
C LYS A 110 7.48 -10.02 11.59
N SER A 111 6.72 -10.26 12.65
CA SER A 111 6.32 -9.25 13.64
C SER A 111 6.95 -9.59 14.98
N THR A 112 7.48 -8.58 15.66
CA THR A 112 8.19 -8.75 16.95
C THR A 112 7.55 -7.85 18.00
N CYS A 113 7.20 -8.44 19.13
CA CYS A 113 6.71 -7.77 20.33
C CYS A 113 7.64 -8.13 21.51
N GLY A 114 8.48 -7.19 21.94
CA GLY A 114 9.53 -7.49 22.91
C GLY A 114 10.47 -8.59 22.42
N THR A 115 10.47 -9.74 23.07
CA THR A 115 11.25 -10.92 22.68
C THR A 115 10.46 -11.95 21.87
N THR A 116 9.14 -11.75 21.72
CA THR A 116 8.26 -12.69 21.01
C THR A 116 8.24 -12.36 19.54
N VAL A 117 8.59 -13.34 18.71
CA VAL A 117 8.57 -13.25 17.25
C VAL A 117 7.47 -14.16 16.70
N LYS A 118 6.64 -13.63 15.82
CA LYS A 118 5.61 -14.39 15.08
C LYS A 118 5.64 -14.06 13.60
N TYR A 119 5.18 -15.00 12.80
CA TYR A 119 5.11 -14.88 11.35
C TYR A 119 3.65 -14.93 10.90
N SER A 120 3.32 -14.16 9.90
CA SER A 120 2.04 -14.30 9.20
C SER A 120 2.03 -15.55 8.31
N GLY A 121 0.87 -15.92 7.81
CA GLY A 121 0.80 -16.76 6.63
C GLY A 121 1.50 -16.12 5.45
N SER A 122 1.82 -16.91 4.43
CA SER A 122 2.46 -16.44 3.21
C SER A 122 1.43 -16.01 2.15
N LEU A 123 1.76 -14.97 1.41
CA LEU A 123 1.06 -14.55 0.20
C LEU A 123 1.92 -14.90 -1.00
N GLN A 124 1.41 -15.68 -1.93
CA GLN A 124 2.03 -15.88 -3.24
C GLN A 124 1.65 -14.71 -4.16
N VAL A 125 2.64 -14.00 -4.68
CA VAL A 125 2.48 -13.03 -5.77
C VAL A 125 2.94 -13.68 -7.06
N VAL A 126 1.99 -13.89 -7.97
CA VAL A 126 2.21 -14.64 -9.22
C VAL A 126 2.70 -13.68 -10.30
N LEU A 127 3.77 -14.05 -10.99
CA LEU A 127 4.19 -13.34 -12.19
C LEU A 127 3.19 -13.61 -13.32
N GLN A 128 2.61 -12.55 -13.85
CA GLN A 128 1.79 -12.62 -15.05
C GLN A 128 2.71 -12.60 -16.28
N THR A 129 2.54 -13.59 -17.15
CA THR A 129 3.35 -13.73 -18.38
C THR A 129 2.60 -13.32 -19.62
N THR A 130 1.28 -13.19 -19.55
CA THR A 130 0.40 -12.82 -20.67
C THR A 130 -0.40 -11.58 -20.34
N ASN A 131 -0.82 -10.83 -21.34
CA ASN A 131 -1.66 -9.63 -21.18
C ASN A 131 -1.03 -8.51 -20.31
N CYS A 132 0.31 -8.39 -20.37
CA CYS A 132 1.05 -7.36 -19.64
C CYS A 132 1.19 -6.04 -20.43
N TYR A 133 0.48 -5.90 -21.51
CA TYR A 133 0.41 -4.66 -22.27
C TYR A 133 -0.83 -3.85 -21.89
N CYS A 134 -0.73 -2.54 -21.97
CA CYS A 134 -1.90 -1.67 -21.87
C CYS A 134 -2.93 -2.13 -22.91
N GLN A 135 -4.08 -2.64 -22.46
CA GLN A 135 -5.23 -2.87 -23.32
C GLN A 135 -5.85 -1.51 -23.63
N PRO A 136 -5.71 -0.96 -24.82
CA PRO A 136 -6.43 0.26 -25.15
C PRO A 136 -7.92 -0.05 -25.08
N ALA A 137 -8.65 0.63 -24.23
CA ALA A 137 -10.10 0.56 -24.19
C ALA A 137 -10.65 1.34 -25.41
N LEU A 138 -10.62 0.73 -26.58
CA LEU A 138 -11.27 1.26 -27.78
C LEU A 138 -12.75 0.89 -27.68
N SER A 139 -13.56 1.86 -27.27
CA SER A 139 -15.01 1.66 -27.19
C SER A 139 -15.72 1.68 -28.56
N THR A 140 -15.09 2.24 -29.58
CA THR A 140 -15.64 2.28 -30.95
C THR A 140 -14.53 2.33 -32.00
N CYS A 141 -14.65 1.55 -33.07
CA CYS A 141 -13.75 1.56 -34.23
C CYS A 141 -14.33 2.41 -35.38
N THR A 142 -14.85 3.58 -35.09
CA THR A 142 -15.61 4.33 -36.07
C THR A 142 -14.79 5.04 -37.15
N ASN A 143 -13.48 5.24 -36.93
CA ASN A 143 -12.70 6.05 -37.87
C ASN A 143 -11.38 5.43 -38.34
N ILE A 144 -10.59 4.79 -37.48
CA ILE A 144 -9.31 4.18 -37.84
C ILE A 144 -9.09 2.94 -36.97
N ASN A 145 -8.84 1.79 -37.60
CA ASN A 145 -8.43 0.57 -36.91
C ASN A 145 -7.26 -0.10 -37.64
N ILE A 146 -6.33 -0.67 -36.88
CA ILE A 146 -5.29 -1.52 -37.43
C ILE A 146 -5.83 -2.95 -37.43
N THR A 147 -6.12 -3.47 -38.62
CA THR A 147 -6.68 -4.81 -38.79
C THR A 147 -5.63 -5.90 -38.86
N ASN A 148 -4.39 -5.55 -39.18
CA ASN A 148 -3.28 -6.48 -39.22
C ASN A 148 -1.97 -5.77 -38.93
N VAL A 149 -1.12 -6.39 -38.11
CA VAL A 149 0.30 -6.04 -37.94
C VAL A 149 1.12 -7.24 -38.36
N ASN A 150 1.88 -7.06 -39.42
CA ASN A 150 2.77 -8.11 -39.96
C ASN A 150 4.20 -7.57 -39.92
N THR A 151 5.10 -8.23 -39.15
CA THR A 151 6.52 -7.93 -39.10
C THR A 151 7.26 -9.21 -38.76
N ALA A 152 8.44 -9.41 -39.36
CA ALA A 152 9.41 -10.51 -39.16
C ALA A 152 9.00 -11.61 -38.17
N GLY A 153 8.06 -12.48 -38.55
CA GLY A 153 7.60 -13.61 -37.75
C GLY A 153 6.39 -13.36 -36.85
N ILE A 154 5.85 -12.14 -36.83
CA ILE A 154 4.60 -11.82 -36.15
C ILE A 154 3.56 -11.43 -37.18
N ASN A 155 2.48 -12.18 -37.24
CA ASN A 155 1.29 -11.84 -38.04
C ASN A 155 0.10 -11.86 -37.08
N ASN A 156 -0.33 -10.68 -36.66
CA ASN A 156 -1.45 -10.51 -35.75
C ASN A 156 -2.60 -9.79 -36.44
N THR A 157 -3.74 -10.47 -36.56
CA THR A 157 -4.98 -9.92 -37.08
C THR A 157 -5.95 -9.63 -35.93
N SER A 158 -6.54 -8.46 -35.93
CA SER A 158 -7.59 -8.07 -34.96
C SER A 158 -8.86 -7.64 -35.69
N THR A 159 -10.00 -7.98 -35.12
CA THR A 159 -11.31 -7.47 -35.55
C THR A 159 -11.77 -6.42 -34.58
N CYS A 160 -12.45 -5.38 -35.10
CA CYS A 160 -13.04 -4.35 -34.26
C CYS A 160 -14.06 -4.95 -33.28
N GLY A 161 -13.94 -4.65 -32.01
CA GLY A 161 -14.87 -5.11 -30.96
C GLY A 161 -14.53 -6.42 -30.29
N THR A 162 -13.42 -7.07 -30.64
CA THR A 162 -12.88 -8.21 -29.90
C THR A 162 -11.56 -7.81 -29.25
N ASN A 163 -11.49 -7.97 -27.93
CA ASN A 163 -10.21 -7.88 -27.21
C ASN A 163 -9.32 -9.02 -27.74
N GLY A 164 -8.31 -8.68 -28.52
CA GLY A 164 -7.30 -9.60 -29.00
C GLY A 164 -6.24 -9.92 -27.95
#